data_445d64cda943c8980ceb004bc3d7ec71
#
_entry.id   445d64cda943c8980ceb004bc3d7ec71
#
_cell.length_a   1.000
_cell.length_b   1.000
_cell.length_c   1.000
_cell.angle_alpha   90.00
_cell.angle_beta   90.00
_cell.angle_gamma   90.00
#
_symmetry.space_group_name_H-M   'P 1'
#
loop_
_entity.id
_entity.type
_entity.pdbx_description
1 polymer ?
#
loop_
_entity_poly.entity_id
_entity_poly.type
_entity_poly.pdbx_seq_one_letter_code
_entity_poly.pdbx_strand_id
1 'polypeptide(L)'
;MEKKRVNGRWKFRKESRQTIHAIDYVSEEGRFGDYDEKAVKSLRVSCWLNAVACGLKLDDHKNAIILCSKVLDIEFYNVKALYRRAQTYMETYDYELTEVDIKKALEADPQNREVKSIHNILKQLEPESNKRDATLHTNMFA
;
A
#
# COMPACT_ATOMS: atom_id res chain seq x y z
N MET A 1 24.57 16.33 -6.38
CA MET A 1 23.74 15.22 -5.93
C MET A 1 22.36 15.63 -5.41
N GLU A 2 22.21 16.71 -4.66
CA GLU A 2 20.90 17.19 -4.17
C GLU A 2 19.93 17.62 -5.27
N LYS A 3 20.40 18.29 -6.32
CA LYS A 3 19.56 18.73 -7.44
C LYS A 3 18.88 17.57 -8.20
N LYS A 4 19.54 16.42 -8.32
CA LYS A 4 18.92 15.23 -8.96
C LYS A 4 17.85 14.57 -8.08
N ARG A 5 18.03 14.55 -6.76
CA ARG A 5 17.03 14.04 -5.81
C ARG A 5 15.78 14.93 -5.78
N VAL A 6 15.95 16.23 -5.75
CA VAL A 6 14.85 17.21 -5.77
C VAL A 6 14.07 17.12 -7.08
N ASN A 7 14.75 17.00 -8.21
CA ASN A 7 14.11 16.83 -9.52
C ASN A 7 13.35 15.51 -9.65
N GLY A 8 13.89 14.42 -9.09
CA GLY A 8 13.22 13.13 -9.05
C GLY A 8 11.93 13.15 -8.22
N ARG A 9 11.95 13.72 -7.03
CA ARG A 9 10.78 13.91 -6.17
C ARG A 9 9.70 14.76 -6.84
N TRP A 10 10.09 15.84 -7.50
CA TRP A 10 9.17 16.73 -8.20
C TRP A 10 8.49 16.00 -9.38
N LYS A 11 9.25 15.23 -10.14
CA LYS A 11 8.74 14.41 -11.24
C LYS A 11 7.68 13.40 -10.74
N PHE A 12 7.97 12.64 -9.68
CA PHE A 12 7.03 11.68 -9.10
C PHE A 12 5.76 12.35 -8.57
N ARG A 13 5.86 13.52 -7.94
CA ARG A 13 4.70 14.28 -7.48
C ARG A 13 3.82 14.73 -8.64
N LYS A 14 4.43 15.19 -9.72
CA LYS A 14 3.72 15.62 -10.92
C LYS A 14 3.00 14.45 -11.58
N GLU A 15 3.69 13.33 -11.78
CA GLU A 15 3.11 12.11 -12.36
C GLU A 15 1.96 11.57 -11.52
N SER A 16 2.12 11.51 -10.20
CA SER A 16 1.08 11.09 -9.29
C SER A 16 -0.17 11.97 -9.35
N ARG A 17 0.00 13.30 -9.36
CA ARG A 17 -1.11 14.25 -9.49
C ARG A 17 -1.82 14.13 -10.84
N GLN A 18 -1.08 14.02 -11.93
CA GLN A 18 -1.67 13.88 -13.27
C GLN A 18 -2.48 12.58 -13.38
N THR A 19 -1.97 11.49 -12.79
CA THR A 19 -2.66 10.21 -12.78
C THR A 19 -3.96 10.30 -11.98
N ILE A 20 -3.93 10.91 -10.81
CA ILE A 20 -5.13 11.11 -9.98
C ILE A 20 -6.16 11.99 -10.69
N HIS A 21 -5.74 13.10 -11.28
CA HIS A 21 -6.63 13.96 -12.05
C HIS A 21 -7.28 13.26 -13.23
N ALA A 22 -6.55 12.44 -13.95
CA ALA A 22 -7.10 11.66 -15.06
C ALA A 22 -8.18 10.67 -14.58
N ILE A 23 -7.96 10.05 -13.42
CA ILE A 23 -8.94 9.12 -12.81
C ILE A 23 -10.21 9.88 -12.41
N ASP A 24 -10.08 11.01 -11.74
CA ASP A 24 -11.20 11.81 -11.29
C ASP A 24 -12.03 12.32 -12.48
N TYR A 25 -11.35 12.78 -13.55
CA TYR A 25 -12.01 13.19 -14.78
C TYR A 25 -12.83 12.08 -15.43
N VAL A 26 -12.28 10.88 -15.53
CA VAL A 26 -12.97 9.70 -16.08
C VAL A 26 -14.14 9.28 -15.20
N SER A 27 -14.07 9.49 -13.88
CA SER A 27 -15.13 9.09 -12.95
C SER A 27 -16.32 10.02 -12.94
N GLU A 28 -16.14 11.32 -13.22
CA GLU A 28 -17.19 12.32 -13.17
C GLU A 28 -18.12 12.33 -14.39
N GLU A 29 -17.64 11.89 -15.55
CA GLU A 29 -18.40 12.07 -16.78
C GLU A 29 -19.50 11.04 -17.06
N GLY A 30 -19.61 9.96 -16.32
CA GLY A 30 -20.72 8.98 -16.42
C GLY A 30 -21.10 8.51 -17.83
N ARG A 31 -20.20 8.72 -18.82
CA ARG A 31 -20.46 8.54 -20.26
C ARG A 31 -20.23 7.14 -20.77
N PHE A 32 -19.84 6.21 -19.89
CA PHE A 32 -19.50 4.87 -20.31
C PHE A 32 -20.66 3.92 -20.04
N GLY A 33 -21.13 3.26 -21.08
CA GLY A 33 -22.11 2.17 -20.95
C GLY A 33 -21.54 0.97 -20.17
N ASP A 34 -22.38 -0.02 -19.86
CA ASP A 34 -22.05 -1.18 -19.02
C ASP A 34 -20.78 -1.93 -19.45
N TYR A 35 -20.43 -1.92 -20.73
CA TYR A 35 -19.22 -2.55 -21.26
C TYR A 35 -17.93 -1.87 -20.81
N ASP A 36 -17.97 -0.56 -20.63
CA ASP A 36 -16.79 0.23 -20.31
C ASP A 36 -16.55 0.34 -18.80
N GLU A 37 -17.55 0.02 -17.97
CA GLU A 37 -17.42 0.08 -16.51
C GLU A 37 -16.30 -0.82 -15.99
N LYS A 38 -16.20 -2.05 -16.51
CA LYS A 38 -15.13 -3.00 -16.15
C LYS A 38 -13.76 -2.49 -16.59
N ALA A 39 -13.66 -1.93 -17.78
CA ALA A 39 -12.42 -1.32 -18.29
C ALA A 39 -12.03 -0.10 -17.47
N VAL A 40 -12.97 0.74 -17.09
CA VAL A 40 -12.76 1.91 -16.22
C VAL A 40 -12.27 1.49 -14.83
N LYS A 41 -12.88 0.48 -14.22
CA LYS A 41 -12.43 -0.06 -12.92
C LYS A 41 -11.00 -0.59 -13.00
N SER A 42 -10.67 -1.35 -14.04
CA SER A 42 -9.32 -1.86 -14.27
C SER A 42 -8.30 -0.74 -14.43
N LEU A 43 -8.64 0.30 -15.18
CA LEU A 43 -7.80 1.48 -15.37
C LEU A 43 -7.59 2.23 -14.06
N ARG A 44 -8.63 2.43 -13.26
CA ARG A 44 -8.52 3.04 -11.92
C ARG A 44 -7.56 2.28 -11.02
N VAL A 45 -7.71 0.97 -10.94
CA VAL A 45 -6.82 0.11 -10.15
C VAL A 45 -5.37 0.27 -10.58
N SER A 46 -5.10 0.22 -11.88
CA SER A 46 -3.74 0.41 -12.43
C SER A 46 -3.16 1.78 -12.08
N CYS A 47 -3.96 2.84 -12.24
CA CYS A 47 -3.53 4.20 -11.92
C CYS A 47 -3.27 4.41 -10.43
N TRP A 48 -4.14 3.90 -9.55
CA TRP A 48 -3.93 3.99 -8.10
C TRP A 48 -2.69 3.20 -7.66
N LEU A 49 -2.45 2.01 -8.22
CA LEU A 49 -1.25 1.23 -7.93
C LEU A 49 0.03 1.95 -8.38
N ASN A 50 0.01 2.62 -9.53
CA ASN A 50 1.14 3.45 -9.97
C ASN A 50 1.36 4.66 -9.04
N ALA A 51 0.28 5.30 -8.60
CA ALA A 51 0.34 6.39 -7.64
C ALA A 51 0.88 5.93 -6.28
N VAL A 52 0.54 4.72 -5.84
CA VAL A 52 1.11 4.09 -4.63
C VAL A 52 2.61 3.92 -4.79
N ALA A 53 3.09 3.40 -5.92
CA ALA A 53 4.51 3.23 -6.17
C ALA A 53 5.28 4.58 -6.10
N CYS A 54 4.69 5.64 -6.63
CA CYS A 54 5.24 6.99 -6.52
C CYS A 54 5.22 7.50 -5.07
N GLY A 55 4.13 7.27 -4.36
CA GLY A 55 3.99 7.65 -2.94
C GLY A 55 5.03 6.98 -2.05
N LEU A 56 5.28 5.69 -2.24
CA LEU A 56 6.31 4.95 -1.50
C LEU A 56 7.71 5.52 -1.73
N LYS A 57 8.03 5.93 -2.95
CA LYS A 57 9.31 6.58 -3.26
C LYS A 57 9.44 7.98 -2.64
N LEU A 58 8.33 8.64 -2.36
CA LEU A 58 8.27 9.94 -1.72
C LEU A 58 8.14 9.87 -0.19
N ASP A 59 8.13 8.67 0.38
CA ASP A 59 7.84 8.41 1.79
C ASP A 59 6.47 8.96 2.25
N ASP A 60 5.53 9.06 1.35
CA ASP A 60 4.14 9.45 1.63
C ASP A 60 3.30 8.22 2.01
N HIS A 61 3.54 7.70 3.20
CA HIS A 61 2.92 6.48 3.71
C HIS A 61 1.40 6.60 3.85
N LYS A 62 0.92 7.74 4.33
CA LYS A 62 -0.50 7.99 4.53
C LYS A 62 -1.28 7.90 3.22
N ASN A 63 -0.80 8.55 2.18
CA ASN A 63 -1.43 8.54 0.87
C ASN A 63 -1.35 7.16 0.22
N ALA A 64 -0.23 6.46 0.38
CA ALA A 64 -0.07 5.09 -0.10
C ALA A 64 -1.10 4.14 0.52
N ILE A 65 -1.35 4.23 1.83
CA ILE A 65 -2.37 3.43 2.52
C ILE A 65 -3.77 3.73 2.00
N ILE A 66 -4.11 5.01 1.82
CA ILE A 66 -5.41 5.44 1.31
C ILE A 66 -5.65 4.89 -0.11
N LEU A 67 -4.68 4.98 -0.99
CA LEU A 67 -4.80 4.51 -2.37
C LEU A 67 -4.87 2.98 -2.45
N CYS A 68 -4.07 2.27 -1.67
CA CYS A 68 -4.18 0.80 -1.57
C CYS A 68 -5.55 0.38 -1.06
N SER A 69 -6.10 1.08 -0.08
CA SER A 69 -7.43 0.80 0.47
C SER A 69 -8.52 1.02 -0.58
N LYS A 70 -8.40 2.05 -1.42
CA LYS A 70 -9.31 2.26 -2.56
C LYS A 70 -9.26 1.12 -3.58
N VAL A 71 -8.08 0.62 -3.90
CA VAL A 71 -7.91 -0.56 -4.77
C VAL A 71 -8.59 -1.78 -4.16
N LEU A 72 -8.41 -2.00 -2.87
CA LEU A 72 -8.97 -3.15 -2.15
C LEU A 72 -10.49 -3.08 -1.98
N ASP A 73 -11.08 -1.89 -2.03
CA ASP A 73 -12.55 -1.72 -2.08
C ASP A 73 -13.13 -2.24 -3.40
N ILE A 74 -12.39 -2.17 -4.49
CA ILE A 74 -12.79 -2.68 -5.81
C ILE A 74 -12.36 -4.14 -5.98
N GLU A 75 -11.12 -4.46 -5.70
CA GLU A 75 -10.52 -5.79 -5.82
C GLU A 75 -10.02 -6.26 -4.45
N PHE A 76 -10.88 -6.94 -3.69
CA PHE A 76 -10.63 -7.34 -2.30
C PHE A 76 -9.36 -8.16 -2.10
N TYR A 77 -8.99 -9.00 -3.06
CA TYR A 77 -7.79 -9.84 -3.04
C TYR A 77 -6.70 -9.41 -4.02
N ASN A 78 -6.60 -8.12 -4.32
CA ASN A 78 -5.48 -7.63 -5.13
C ASN A 78 -4.16 -7.78 -4.34
N VAL A 79 -3.36 -8.79 -4.71
CA VAL A 79 -2.11 -9.14 -4.00
C VAL A 79 -1.11 -7.98 -4.00
N LYS A 80 -1.00 -7.26 -5.10
CA LYS A 80 -0.10 -6.12 -5.23
C LYS A 80 -0.46 -4.97 -4.28
N ALA A 81 -1.75 -4.68 -4.15
CA ALA A 81 -2.24 -3.68 -3.21
C ALA A 81 -2.04 -4.12 -1.76
N LEU A 82 -2.35 -5.37 -1.44
CA LEU A 82 -2.12 -5.95 -0.11
C LEU A 82 -0.64 -5.93 0.28
N TYR A 83 0.24 -6.34 -0.63
CA TYR A 83 1.68 -6.32 -0.42
C TYR A 83 2.21 -4.90 -0.15
N ARG A 84 1.84 -3.94 -0.98
CA ARG A 84 2.29 -2.55 -0.83
C ARG A 84 1.76 -1.90 0.44
N ARG A 85 0.51 -2.18 0.79
CA ARG A 85 -0.07 -1.68 2.04
C ARG A 85 0.61 -2.32 3.26
N ALA A 86 0.86 -3.62 3.24
CA ALA A 86 1.60 -4.32 4.27
C ALA A 86 3.02 -3.73 4.44
N GLN A 87 3.72 -3.50 3.35
CA GLN A 87 5.04 -2.86 3.36
C GLN A 87 4.99 -1.47 4.00
N THR A 88 3.97 -0.68 3.68
CA THR A 88 3.77 0.65 4.25
C THR A 88 3.46 0.58 5.74
N TYR A 89 2.59 -0.33 6.17
CA TYR A 89 2.31 -0.56 7.59
C TYR A 89 3.55 -1.00 8.37
N MET A 90 4.42 -1.81 7.78
CA MET A 90 5.69 -2.17 8.40
C MET A 90 6.58 -0.97 8.65
N GLU A 91 6.67 -0.06 7.69
CA GLU A 91 7.46 1.17 7.81
C GLU A 91 6.89 2.14 8.85
N THR A 92 5.58 2.10 9.08
CA THR A 92 4.91 2.89 10.13
C THR A 92 4.75 2.15 11.46
N TYR A 93 5.36 0.98 11.59
CA TYR A 93 5.34 0.14 12.80
C TYR A 93 3.96 -0.43 13.19
N ASP A 94 3.01 -0.45 12.26
CA ASP A 94 1.68 -1.07 12.43
C ASP A 94 1.71 -2.57 12.10
N TYR A 95 2.37 -3.35 12.94
CA TYR A 95 2.64 -4.78 12.68
C TYR A 95 1.38 -5.64 12.64
N GLU A 96 0.37 -5.33 13.41
CA GLU A 96 -0.90 -6.06 13.41
C GLU A 96 -1.62 -5.93 12.07
N LEU A 97 -1.69 -4.71 11.53
CA LEU A 97 -2.28 -4.45 10.22
C LEU A 97 -1.45 -5.07 9.09
N THR A 98 -0.12 -5.07 9.24
CA THR A 98 0.79 -5.76 8.32
C THR A 98 0.47 -7.25 8.25
N GLU A 99 0.29 -7.90 9.39
CA GLU A 99 -0.03 -9.33 9.46
C GLU A 99 -1.37 -9.66 8.78
N VAL A 100 -2.39 -8.84 9.00
CA VAL A 100 -3.70 -9.01 8.35
C VAL A 100 -3.58 -8.99 6.84
N ASP A 101 -2.88 -8.00 6.29
CA ASP A 101 -2.69 -7.88 4.84
C ASP A 101 -1.84 -9.01 4.25
N ILE A 102 -0.79 -9.44 4.97
CA ILE A 102 0.05 -10.57 4.55
C ILE A 102 -0.77 -11.86 4.50
N LYS A 103 -1.59 -12.14 5.50
CA LYS A 103 -2.46 -13.32 5.52
C LYS A 103 -3.41 -13.35 4.34
N LYS A 104 -4.08 -12.25 4.06
CA LYS A 104 -4.97 -12.13 2.89
C LYS A 104 -4.22 -12.32 1.57
N ALA A 105 -3.04 -11.74 1.44
CA ALA A 105 -2.21 -11.88 0.25
C ALA A 105 -1.77 -13.34 0.03
N LEU A 106 -1.41 -14.05 1.07
CA LEU A 106 -1.04 -15.46 1.00
C LEU A 106 -2.24 -16.39 0.75
N GLU A 107 -3.45 -16.02 1.15
CA GLU A 107 -4.67 -16.72 0.75
C GLU A 107 -4.90 -16.63 -0.75
N ALA A 108 -4.67 -15.46 -1.35
CA ALA A 108 -4.83 -15.24 -2.78
C ALA A 108 -3.70 -15.83 -3.62
N ASP A 109 -2.46 -15.73 -3.15
CA ASP A 109 -1.26 -16.23 -3.83
C ASP A 109 -0.28 -16.83 -2.80
N PRO A 110 -0.45 -18.12 -2.44
CA PRO A 110 0.39 -18.78 -1.43
C PRO A 110 1.87 -18.88 -1.78
N GLN A 111 2.23 -18.75 -3.06
CA GLN A 111 3.60 -18.89 -3.54
C GLN A 111 4.29 -17.56 -3.81
N ASN A 112 3.66 -16.44 -3.49
CA ASN A 112 4.23 -15.13 -3.72
C ASN A 112 5.49 -14.91 -2.87
N ARG A 113 6.64 -14.76 -3.54
CA ARG A 113 7.95 -14.62 -2.89
C ARG A 113 8.09 -13.32 -2.11
N GLU A 114 7.58 -12.22 -2.65
CA GLU A 114 7.65 -10.90 -2.03
C GLU A 114 6.86 -10.85 -0.74
N VAL A 115 5.68 -11.42 -0.74
CA VAL A 115 4.81 -11.52 0.45
C VAL A 115 5.45 -12.43 1.51
N LYS A 116 5.99 -13.58 1.12
CA LYS A 116 6.72 -14.46 2.02
C LYS A 116 7.93 -13.78 2.66
N SER A 117 8.66 -13.00 1.89
CA SER A 117 9.81 -12.22 2.36
C SER A 117 9.41 -11.24 3.46
N ILE A 118 8.37 -10.44 3.24
CA ILE A 118 7.83 -9.53 4.27
C ILE A 118 7.34 -10.29 5.50
N HIS A 119 6.68 -11.41 5.29
CA HIS A 119 6.20 -12.24 6.39
C HIS A 119 7.34 -12.73 7.29
N ASN A 120 8.45 -13.15 6.69
CA ASN A 120 9.63 -13.56 7.43
C ASN A 120 10.26 -12.40 8.22
N ILE A 121 10.33 -11.22 7.63
CA ILE A 121 10.80 -10.01 8.33
C ILE A 121 9.90 -9.66 9.51
N LEU A 122 8.59 -9.73 9.32
CA LEU A 122 7.60 -9.47 10.38
C LEU A 122 7.78 -10.44 11.56
N LYS A 123 7.97 -11.74 11.28
CA LYS A 123 8.22 -12.75 12.32
C LYS A 123 9.48 -12.48 13.14
N GLN A 124 10.49 -11.87 12.54
CA GLN A 124 11.71 -11.49 13.26
C GLN A 124 11.51 -10.28 14.16
N LEU A 125 10.63 -9.34 13.76
CA LEU A 125 10.36 -8.12 14.50
C LEU A 125 9.35 -8.28 15.64
N GLU A 126 8.39 -9.18 15.50
CA GLU A 126 7.37 -9.46 16.54
C GLU A 126 7.93 -9.87 17.90
N PRO A 127 8.92 -10.78 18.00
CA PRO A 127 9.47 -11.15 19.31
C PRO A 127 10.10 -9.97 20.06
N GLU A 128 10.72 -9.04 19.36
CA GLU A 128 11.31 -7.85 19.97
C GLU A 128 10.24 -6.88 20.48
N SER A 129 9.19 -6.68 19.69
CA SER A 129 8.04 -5.85 20.08
C SER A 129 7.33 -6.45 21.29
N ASN A 130 7.05 -7.74 21.29
CA ASN A 130 6.41 -8.44 22.40
C ASN A 130 7.25 -8.41 23.67
N LYS A 131 8.57 -8.51 23.57
CA LYS A 131 9.50 -8.37 24.73
C LYS A 131 9.45 -6.98 25.32
N ARG A 132 9.43 -5.93 24.48
CA ARG A 132 9.32 -4.54 24.94
C ARG A 132 7.99 -4.28 25.65
N ASP A 133 6.89 -4.75 25.07
CA ASP A 133 5.56 -4.60 25.65
C ASP A 133 5.43 -5.36 26.96
N ALA A 134 5.95 -6.58 27.05
CA ALA A 134 5.98 -7.36 28.27
C ALA A 134 6.81 -6.69 29.37
N THR A 135 7.96 -6.09 29.03
CA THR A 135 8.81 -5.35 29.96
C THR A 135 8.11 -4.08 30.45
N LEU A 136 7.49 -3.32 29.58
CA LEU A 136 6.69 -2.14 29.92
C LEU A 136 5.52 -2.51 30.83
N HIS A 137 4.82 -3.58 30.54
CA HIS A 137 3.70 -4.09 31.33
C HIS A 137 4.16 -4.52 32.72
N THR A 138 5.27 -5.25 32.82
CA THR A 138 5.88 -5.64 34.09
C THR A 138 6.30 -4.42 34.92
N ASN A 139 6.89 -3.42 34.31
CA ASN A 139 7.30 -2.19 34.98
C ASN A 139 6.11 -1.33 35.44
N MET A 140 4.97 -1.39 34.75
CA MET A 140 3.75 -0.68 35.14
C MET A 140 3.04 -1.31 36.36
N PHE A 141 3.22 -2.61 36.59
CA PHE A 141 2.56 -3.36 37.67
C PHE A 141 3.49 -3.82 38.80
N ALA A 142 4.76 -3.48 38.68
CA ALA A 142 5.72 -3.63 39.79
C ALA A 142 5.69 -2.38 40.71
#